data_b3769de4e824e8168e7050ec9a5af21d
#
_entry.id   b3769de4e824e8168e7050ec9a5af21d
#
_cell.length_a   1.000
_cell.length_b   1.000
_cell.length_c   1.000
_cell.angle_alpha   90.00
_cell.angle_beta   90.00
_cell.angle_gamma   90.00
#
_symmetry.space_group_name_H-M   'P 1'
#
loop_
_entity.id
_entity.type
_entity.pdbx_description
1 polymer ?
#
loop_
_entity_poly.entity_id
_entity_poly.type
_entity_poly.pdbx_seq_one_letter_code
_entity_poly.pdbx_strand_id
1 'polypeptide(L)'
;MKVCTDACLFGASIPTIGKQKILDVGCGTGILSLMMAQQNSLSQIDAIEPHEGSFLDAQFNVSQSLWADRIKVFQKKFQEWLPDHSGLYDVVVCNPPFFFNHLLSPQNSRNQALHLNDTEWNDWLSGLSAFLNPTGRLWLLLSAASWQKTELLLRKFGLYPFEIQSVLQRNDKQFRIIARLSFQTSSTRNFETHQLYREEGGLSDWAKKLLKEFYLDKL
;
A
#
# COMPACT_ATOMS: atom_id res chain seq x y z
N MET A 1 4.59 15.79 -0.70
CA MET A 1 4.54 14.75 -1.78
C MET A 1 3.23 14.91 -2.55
N LYS A 2 3.18 14.62 -3.86
CA LYS A 2 1.90 14.71 -4.61
C LYS A 2 1.10 13.42 -4.43
N VAL A 3 -0.22 13.56 -4.21
CA VAL A 3 -1.16 12.43 -4.27
C VAL A 3 -1.21 11.92 -5.71
N CYS A 4 -1.04 10.61 -5.91
CA CYS A 4 -1.06 9.99 -7.23
C CYS A 4 -2.22 8.99 -7.36
N THR A 5 -2.71 8.85 -8.59
CA THR A 5 -3.89 8.03 -8.91
C THR A 5 -3.74 6.58 -8.44
N ASP A 6 -2.54 6.01 -8.50
CA ASP A 6 -2.26 4.63 -8.07
C ASP A 6 -2.45 4.44 -6.55
N ALA A 7 -2.04 5.41 -5.72
CA ALA A 7 -2.30 5.37 -4.29
C ALA A 7 -3.80 5.43 -3.99
N CYS A 8 -4.56 6.27 -4.72
CA CYS A 8 -6.02 6.34 -4.57
C CYS A 8 -6.71 5.04 -5.00
N LEU A 9 -6.30 4.44 -6.14
CA LEU A 9 -6.81 3.14 -6.56
C LEU A 9 -6.52 2.06 -5.53
N PHE A 10 -5.30 2.04 -5.00
CA PHE A 10 -4.91 1.10 -3.97
C PHE A 10 -5.77 1.27 -2.71
N GLY A 11 -5.88 2.49 -2.17
CA GLY A 11 -6.71 2.77 -1.00
C GLY A 11 -8.18 2.36 -1.20
N ALA A 12 -8.75 2.66 -2.38
CA ALA A 12 -10.11 2.29 -2.72
C ALA A 12 -10.32 0.77 -2.88
N SER A 13 -9.26 0.02 -3.23
CA SER A 13 -9.34 -1.43 -3.40
C SER A 13 -9.27 -2.22 -2.09
N ILE A 14 -8.89 -1.58 -0.96
CA ILE A 14 -8.74 -2.24 0.34
C ILE A 14 -10.10 -2.31 1.04
N PRO A 15 -10.78 -3.46 1.13
CA PRO A 15 -12.00 -3.57 1.90
C PRO A 15 -11.67 -3.53 3.40
N THR A 16 -12.25 -2.57 4.08
CA THR A 16 -12.16 -2.45 5.54
C THR A 16 -13.53 -2.78 6.13
N ILE A 17 -13.62 -3.89 6.85
CA ILE A 17 -14.89 -4.41 7.37
C ILE A 17 -14.77 -4.71 8.87
N GLY A 18 -15.71 -4.19 9.65
CA GLY A 18 -15.78 -4.41 11.10
C GLY A 18 -14.67 -3.68 11.86
N LYS A 19 -14.48 -4.05 13.13
CA LYS A 19 -13.45 -3.46 13.98
C LYS A 19 -12.08 -4.04 13.62
N GLN A 20 -11.21 -3.21 13.10
CA GLN A 20 -9.86 -3.61 12.66
C GLN A 20 -8.79 -2.68 13.20
N LYS A 21 -7.66 -3.25 13.57
CA LYS A 21 -6.42 -2.52 13.81
C LYS A 21 -5.56 -2.57 12.56
N ILE A 22 -5.29 -1.41 11.98
CA ILE A 22 -4.63 -1.27 10.68
C ILE A 22 -3.27 -0.57 10.86
N LEU A 23 -2.25 -1.04 10.15
CA LEU A 23 -0.95 -0.37 10.04
C LEU A 23 -0.72 0.08 8.60
N ASP A 24 -0.46 1.37 8.42
CA ASP A 24 -0.01 1.98 7.16
C ASP A 24 1.50 2.22 7.21
N VAL A 25 2.26 1.40 6.49
CA VAL A 25 3.73 1.41 6.52
C VAL A 25 4.28 2.27 5.39
N GLY A 26 4.96 3.37 5.77
CA GLY A 26 5.41 4.39 4.82
C GLY A 26 4.22 5.21 4.31
N CYS A 27 3.42 5.77 5.23
CA CYS A 27 2.14 6.39 4.90
C CYS A 27 2.26 7.66 4.02
N GLY A 28 3.46 8.20 3.85
CA GLY A 28 3.70 9.42 3.08
C GLY A 28 2.88 10.59 3.61
N THR A 29 1.93 11.08 2.82
CA THR A 29 1.00 12.16 3.20
C THR A 29 -0.22 11.68 3.97
N GLY A 30 -0.33 10.39 4.30
CA GLY A 30 -1.44 9.80 5.04
C GLY A 30 -2.66 9.46 4.19
N ILE A 31 -2.57 9.50 2.85
CA ILE A 31 -3.74 9.31 1.97
C ILE A 31 -4.41 7.93 2.16
N LEU A 32 -3.65 6.86 2.28
CA LEU A 32 -4.20 5.51 2.48
C LEU A 32 -4.92 5.42 3.82
N SER A 33 -4.31 5.93 4.88
CA SER A 33 -4.91 5.98 6.21
C SER A 33 -6.24 6.73 6.21
N LEU A 34 -6.31 7.89 5.56
CA LEU A 34 -7.53 8.69 5.44
C LEU A 34 -8.61 7.95 4.66
N MET A 35 -8.27 7.32 3.52
CA MET A 35 -9.21 6.54 2.71
C MET A 35 -9.78 5.35 3.48
N MET A 36 -8.95 4.61 4.21
CA MET A 36 -9.39 3.48 5.03
C MET A 36 -10.28 3.94 6.19
N ALA A 37 -9.96 5.07 6.82
CA ALA A 37 -10.79 5.65 7.88
C ALA A 37 -12.15 6.15 7.37
N GLN A 38 -12.21 6.67 6.14
CA GLN A 38 -13.46 7.05 5.46
C GLN A 38 -14.36 5.84 5.20
N GLN A 39 -13.78 4.73 4.74
CA GLN A 39 -14.52 3.51 4.42
C GLN A 39 -15.11 2.81 5.66
N ASN A 40 -14.45 2.92 6.80
CA ASN A 40 -14.82 2.15 7.99
C ASN A 40 -14.70 2.96 9.28
N SER A 41 -15.84 3.24 9.89
CA SER A 41 -15.92 4.00 11.14
C SER A 41 -15.40 3.28 12.38
N LEU A 42 -15.17 1.98 12.30
CA LEU A 42 -14.73 1.15 13.44
C LEU A 42 -13.23 0.87 13.46
N SER A 43 -12.50 1.21 12.39
CA SER A 43 -11.06 0.96 12.29
C SER A 43 -10.26 1.93 13.15
N GLN A 44 -9.17 1.42 13.75
CA GLN A 44 -8.11 2.20 14.37
C GLN A 44 -6.86 2.04 13.51
N ILE A 45 -6.21 3.13 13.17
CA ILE A 45 -5.11 3.15 12.20
C ILE A 45 -3.87 3.76 12.84
N ASP A 46 -2.79 2.97 12.87
CA ASP A 46 -1.45 3.45 13.13
C ASP A 46 -0.75 3.67 11.77
N ALA A 47 -0.17 4.85 11.56
CA ALA A 47 0.53 5.21 10.33
C ALA A 47 1.98 5.57 10.67
N ILE A 48 2.95 4.92 10.03
CA ILE A 48 4.36 5.19 10.27
C ILE A 48 5.04 5.75 9.02
N GLU A 49 5.83 6.81 9.20
CA GLU A 49 6.57 7.49 8.14
C GLU A 49 7.92 7.98 8.68
N PRO A 50 9.05 7.51 8.14
CA PRO A 50 10.36 7.92 8.66
C PRO A 50 10.79 9.34 8.21
N HIS A 51 10.31 9.80 7.05
CA HIS A 51 10.74 11.08 6.49
C HIS A 51 9.95 12.24 7.11
N GLU A 52 10.66 13.14 7.80
CA GLU A 52 10.08 14.24 8.58
C GLU A 52 9.04 15.07 7.79
N GLY A 53 9.40 15.53 6.59
CA GLY A 53 8.49 16.36 5.78
C GLY A 53 7.20 15.63 5.41
N SER A 54 7.26 14.33 5.08
CA SER A 54 6.06 13.52 4.78
C SER A 54 5.25 13.23 6.05
N PHE A 55 5.92 12.98 7.17
CA PHE A 55 5.29 12.82 8.47
C PHE A 55 4.50 14.07 8.87
N LEU A 56 5.08 15.27 8.73
CA LEU A 56 4.41 16.54 9.02
C LEU A 56 3.20 16.75 8.10
N ASP A 57 3.33 16.45 6.79
CA ASP A 57 2.21 16.50 5.85
C ASP A 57 1.09 15.54 6.29
N ALA A 58 1.42 14.28 6.65
CA ALA A 58 0.44 13.30 7.12
C ALA A 58 -0.24 13.74 8.40
N GLN A 59 0.52 14.22 9.38
CA GLN A 59 0.00 14.72 10.65
C GLN A 59 -0.96 15.89 10.45
N PHE A 60 -0.59 16.84 9.57
CA PHE A 60 -1.46 17.94 9.21
C PHE A 60 -2.75 17.46 8.54
N ASN A 61 -2.64 16.62 7.50
CA ASN A 61 -3.81 16.12 6.77
C ASN A 61 -4.77 15.33 7.68
N VAL A 62 -4.24 14.49 8.56
CA VAL A 62 -5.03 13.75 9.53
C VAL A 62 -5.72 14.70 10.50
N SER A 63 -5.02 15.72 11.04
CA SER A 63 -5.57 16.67 12.00
C SER A 63 -6.73 17.51 11.42
N GLN A 64 -6.74 17.74 10.10
CA GLN A 64 -7.80 18.45 9.40
C GLN A 64 -8.96 17.56 8.94
N SER A 65 -8.85 16.23 9.14
CA SER A 65 -9.87 15.27 8.71
C SER A 65 -10.93 15.01 9.78
N LEU A 66 -12.06 14.46 9.35
CA LEU A 66 -13.14 13.99 10.25
C LEU A 66 -12.76 12.72 11.03
N TRP A 67 -11.57 12.14 10.78
CA TRP A 67 -11.13 10.85 11.31
C TRP A 67 -9.89 10.96 12.20
N ALA A 68 -9.55 12.18 12.63
CA ALA A 68 -8.35 12.45 13.44
C ALA A 68 -8.30 11.65 14.76
N ASP A 69 -9.46 11.31 15.33
CA ASP A 69 -9.60 10.52 16.54
C ASP A 69 -9.22 9.03 16.36
N ARG A 70 -9.18 8.54 15.13
CA ARG A 70 -8.95 7.14 14.78
C ARG A 70 -7.65 6.86 14.05
N ILE A 71 -6.89 7.90 13.67
CA ILE A 71 -5.62 7.80 12.96
C ILE A 71 -4.52 8.40 13.80
N LYS A 72 -3.48 7.61 14.09
CA LYS A 72 -2.28 8.07 14.78
C LYS A 72 -1.09 8.00 13.83
N VAL A 73 -0.40 9.12 13.67
CA VAL A 73 0.78 9.21 12.79
C VAL A 73 2.03 9.28 13.64
N PHE A 74 3.05 8.45 13.31
CA PHE A 74 4.30 8.36 14.04
C PHE A 74 5.49 8.54 13.10
N GLN A 75 6.45 9.37 13.51
CA GLN A 75 7.72 9.50 12.81
C GLN A 75 8.66 8.36 13.21
N LYS A 76 8.53 7.22 12.53
CA LYS A 76 9.27 6.01 12.84
C LYS A 76 9.63 5.22 11.57
N LYS A 77 10.79 4.56 11.60
CA LYS A 77 11.09 3.47 10.67
C LYS A 77 10.36 2.21 11.11
N PHE A 78 10.04 1.32 10.18
CA PHE A 78 9.33 0.07 10.52
C PHE A 78 10.17 -0.82 11.45
N GLN A 79 11.50 -0.80 11.35
CA GLN A 79 12.40 -1.53 12.23
C GLN A 79 12.32 -1.06 13.69
N GLU A 80 12.08 0.24 13.90
CA GLU A 80 11.93 0.84 15.24
C GLU A 80 10.54 0.59 15.83
N TRP A 81 9.55 0.31 14.96
CA TRP A 81 8.16 0.05 15.35
C TRP A 81 7.91 -1.40 15.70
N LEU A 82 8.58 -2.33 15.03
CA LEU A 82 8.34 -3.76 15.11
C LEU A 82 8.49 -4.38 16.50
N PRO A 83 9.51 -4.06 17.33
CA PRO A 83 9.72 -4.73 18.61
C PRO A 83 8.49 -4.72 19.52
N ASP A 84 7.75 -3.60 19.55
CA ASP A 84 6.60 -3.41 20.43
C ASP A 84 5.25 -3.70 19.75
N HIS A 85 5.25 -3.96 18.43
CA HIS A 85 4.01 -4.02 17.64
C HIS A 85 3.89 -5.29 16.78
N SER A 86 4.71 -6.31 17.04
CA SER A 86 4.65 -7.60 16.34
C SER A 86 3.31 -8.32 16.62
N GLY A 87 2.71 -8.87 15.57
CA GLY A 87 1.49 -9.69 15.67
C GLY A 87 0.22 -8.92 16.07
N LEU A 88 0.19 -7.59 15.94
CA LEU A 88 -0.90 -6.76 16.48
C LEU A 88 -1.96 -6.36 15.46
N TYR A 89 -1.67 -6.43 14.15
CA TYR A 89 -2.52 -5.82 13.14
C TYR A 89 -3.35 -6.83 12.36
N ASP A 90 -4.63 -6.50 12.20
CA ASP A 90 -5.55 -7.25 11.33
C ASP A 90 -5.27 -6.97 9.85
N VAL A 91 -4.83 -5.75 9.56
CA VAL A 91 -4.49 -5.30 8.21
C VAL A 91 -3.18 -4.52 8.26
N VAL A 92 -2.26 -4.88 7.39
CA VAL A 92 -1.05 -4.10 7.11
C VAL A 92 -1.11 -3.68 5.65
N VAL A 93 -0.93 -2.39 5.39
CA VAL A 93 -0.87 -1.85 4.03
C VAL A 93 0.48 -1.21 3.79
N CYS A 94 1.01 -1.38 2.59
CA CYS A 94 2.22 -0.71 2.19
C CYS A 94 2.22 -0.38 0.69
N ASN A 95 2.46 0.89 0.40
CA ASN A 95 2.75 1.40 -0.93
C ASN A 95 4.20 1.88 -0.93
N PRO A 96 5.18 0.97 -1.11
CA PRO A 96 6.58 1.36 -1.03
C PRO A 96 6.95 2.32 -2.15
N PRO A 97 7.95 3.18 -1.96
CA PRO A 97 8.43 4.06 -3.01
C PRO A 97 8.88 3.22 -4.22
N PHE A 98 8.45 3.61 -5.44
CA PHE A 98 8.60 2.83 -6.69
C PHE A 98 10.02 2.82 -7.28
N PHE A 99 11.05 2.99 -6.48
CA PHE A 99 12.43 3.13 -6.93
C PHE A 99 13.12 1.84 -7.38
N PHE A 100 12.34 0.76 -7.55
CA PHE A 100 12.90 -0.56 -7.88
C PHE A 100 13.37 -0.71 -9.33
N ASN A 101 13.07 0.24 -10.26
CA ASN A 101 13.38 0.05 -11.68
C ASN A 101 13.52 1.33 -12.51
N HIS A 102 13.98 2.44 -11.98
CA HIS A 102 14.34 3.54 -12.87
C HIS A 102 15.83 3.49 -13.21
N LEU A 103 16.12 3.40 -14.50
CA LEU A 103 17.41 3.68 -15.11
C LEU A 103 18.03 4.89 -14.43
N LEU A 104 19.22 4.72 -13.88
CA LEU A 104 19.99 5.74 -13.22
C LEU A 104 20.00 7.03 -14.05
N SER A 105 19.42 8.09 -13.53
CA SER A 105 19.67 9.42 -14.05
C SER A 105 21.11 9.79 -13.69
N PRO A 106 21.97 10.21 -14.63
CA PRO A 106 23.40 10.43 -14.38
C PRO A 106 23.72 11.58 -13.40
N GLN A 107 22.72 12.28 -12.88
CA GLN A 107 22.95 13.57 -12.21
C GLN A 107 22.57 13.69 -10.75
N ASN A 108 22.18 12.62 -10.03
CA ASN A 108 21.79 12.79 -8.63
C ASN A 108 22.33 11.71 -7.70
N SER A 109 23.16 12.15 -6.73
CA SER A 109 23.54 11.40 -5.52
C SER A 109 22.35 10.91 -4.67
N ARG A 110 21.13 11.37 -4.93
CA ARG A 110 19.87 10.85 -4.37
C ARG A 110 19.49 9.45 -4.88
N ASN A 111 20.05 9.00 -6.00
CA ASN A 111 19.70 7.71 -6.61
C ASN A 111 20.30 6.51 -5.86
N GLN A 112 21.34 6.68 -5.07
CA GLN A 112 21.96 5.59 -4.30
C GLN A 112 21.13 5.16 -3.07
N ALA A 113 20.24 6.00 -2.59
CA ALA A 113 19.44 5.74 -1.37
C ALA A 113 18.13 4.96 -1.62
N LEU A 114 17.82 4.60 -2.87
CA LEU A 114 16.46 4.22 -3.26
C LEU A 114 16.33 2.81 -3.89
N HIS A 115 17.43 2.05 -3.99
CA HIS A 115 17.41 0.67 -4.43
C HIS A 115 17.62 -0.25 -3.22
N LEU A 116 16.55 -0.89 -2.76
CA LEU A 116 16.71 -1.97 -1.79
C LEU A 116 17.50 -3.10 -2.46
N ASN A 117 18.61 -3.49 -1.85
CA ASN A 117 19.29 -4.73 -2.21
C ASN A 117 18.47 -5.95 -1.76
N ASP A 118 18.91 -7.16 -2.08
CA ASP A 118 18.15 -8.37 -1.76
C ASP A 118 17.98 -8.59 -0.26
N THR A 119 18.95 -8.19 0.55
CA THR A 119 18.88 -8.28 2.00
C THR A 119 17.84 -7.32 2.55
N GLU A 120 17.86 -6.05 2.15
CA GLU A 120 16.90 -5.04 2.57
C GLU A 120 15.46 -5.42 2.16
N TRP A 121 15.30 -6.04 0.96
CA TRP A 121 14.00 -6.53 0.50
C TRP A 121 13.46 -7.67 1.37
N ASN A 122 14.33 -8.63 1.75
CA ASN A 122 13.99 -9.70 2.68
C ASN A 122 13.61 -9.14 4.06
N ASP A 123 14.40 -8.21 4.60
CA ASP A 123 14.15 -7.60 5.90
C ASP A 123 12.82 -6.83 5.91
N TRP A 124 12.52 -6.12 4.81
CA TRP A 124 11.26 -5.41 4.64
C TRP A 124 10.06 -6.36 4.62
N LEU A 125 10.09 -7.43 3.82
CA LEU A 125 9.01 -8.44 3.79
C LEU A 125 8.86 -9.17 5.12
N SER A 126 9.98 -9.50 5.77
CA SER A 126 9.98 -10.09 7.12
C SER A 126 9.29 -9.18 8.12
N GLY A 127 9.63 -7.88 8.12
CA GLY A 127 9.02 -6.89 8.99
C GLY A 127 7.52 -6.73 8.75
N LEU A 128 7.10 -6.62 7.48
CA LEU A 128 5.67 -6.51 7.13
C LEU A 128 4.87 -7.74 7.60
N SER A 129 5.41 -8.94 7.41
CA SER A 129 4.76 -10.18 7.85
C SER A 129 4.66 -10.26 9.38
N ALA A 130 5.70 -9.81 10.08
CA ALA A 130 5.76 -9.86 11.54
C ALA A 130 4.79 -8.89 12.24
N PHE A 131 4.30 -7.85 11.58
CA PHE A 131 3.24 -6.99 12.12
C PHE A 131 1.87 -7.66 12.17
N LEU A 132 1.61 -8.62 11.29
CA LEU A 132 0.31 -9.26 11.17
C LEU A 132 0.00 -10.16 12.36
N ASN A 133 -1.23 -10.13 12.84
CA ASN A 133 -1.76 -11.20 13.68
C ASN A 133 -1.98 -12.48 12.83
N PRO A 134 -2.23 -13.66 13.44
CA PRO A 134 -2.35 -14.92 12.70
C PRO A 134 -3.44 -14.97 11.62
N THR A 135 -4.45 -14.11 11.70
CA THR A 135 -5.55 -14.00 10.73
C THR A 135 -5.43 -12.74 9.86
N GLY A 136 -4.36 -11.99 10.06
CA GLY A 136 -4.11 -10.70 9.44
C GLY A 136 -3.88 -10.81 7.92
N ARG A 137 -4.03 -9.68 7.24
CA ARG A 137 -3.89 -9.56 5.79
C ARG A 137 -2.93 -8.44 5.44
N LEU A 138 -2.00 -8.74 4.53
CA LEU A 138 -1.05 -7.78 3.98
C LEU A 138 -1.50 -7.34 2.59
N TRP A 139 -1.52 -6.04 2.39
CA TRP A 139 -1.82 -5.41 1.10
C TRP A 139 -0.61 -4.67 0.59
N LEU A 140 -0.23 -4.94 -0.65
CA LEU A 140 0.92 -4.33 -1.31
C LEU A 140 0.51 -3.71 -2.63
N LEU A 141 0.99 -2.48 -2.90
CA LEU A 141 0.98 -1.89 -4.23
C LEU A 141 2.40 -1.93 -4.80
N LEU A 142 2.61 -2.68 -5.87
CA LEU A 142 3.94 -2.90 -6.43
C LEU A 142 3.98 -2.64 -7.94
N SER A 143 5.18 -2.40 -8.48
CA SER A 143 5.41 -2.55 -9.92
C SER A 143 5.41 -4.04 -10.29
N ALA A 144 5.21 -4.35 -11.57
CA ALA A 144 5.27 -5.74 -12.04
C ALA A 144 6.61 -6.43 -11.71
N ALA A 145 7.70 -5.71 -11.92
CA ALA A 145 9.04 -6.24 -11.63
C ALA A 145 9.27 -6.48 -10.13
N SER A 146 8.80 -5.54 -9.29
CA SER A 146 8.87 -5.72 -7.83
C SER A 146 7.99 -6.88 -7.37
N TRP A 147 6.83 -7.07 -8.00
CA TRP A 147 5.95 -8.20 -7.70
C TRP A 147 6.62 -9.55 -8.00
N GLN A 148 7.23 -9.71 -9.19
CA GLN A 148 7.93 -10.94 -9.54
C GLN A 148 8.98 -11.33 -8.50
N LYS A 149 9.79 -10.36 -8.04
CA LYS A 149 10.77 -10.56 -6.98
C LYS A 149 10.11 -10.93 -5.64
N THR A 150 9.05 -10.20 -5.27
CA THR A 150 8.33 -10.42 -4.03
C THR A 150 7.71 -11.81 -3.98
N GLU A 151 7.02 -12.21 -5.05
CA GLU A 151 6.30 -13.49 -5.12
C GLU A 151 7.20 -14.70 -4.87
N LEU A 152 8.44 -14.66 -5.34
CA LEU A 152 9.44 -15.72 -5.10
C LEU A 152 9.82 -15.87 -3.61
N LEU A 153 9.70 -14.79 -2.85
CA LEU A 153 10.11 -14.72 -1.45
C LEU A 153 8.98 -14.96 -0.45
N LEU A 154 7.71 -14.79 -0.86
CA LEU A 154 6.57 -14.80 0.06
C LEU A 154 6.51 -16.04 0.94
N ARG A 155 6.75 -17.22 0.37
CA ARG A 155 6.69 -18.50 1.08
C ARG A 155 7.71 -18.60 2.22
N LYS A 156 8.85 -17.91 2.09
CA LYS A 156 9.88 -17.84 3.14
C LYS A 156 9.34 -17.20 4.42
N PHE A 157 8.36 -16.32 4.28
CA PHE A 157 7.72 -15.60 5.39
C PHE A 157 6.32 -16.13 5.72
N GLY A 158 5.95 -17.31 5.20
CA GLY A 158 4.64 -17.92 5.42
C GLY A 158 3.49 -17.14 4.77
N LEU A 159 3.77 -16.25 3.82
CA LEU A 159 2.75 -15.46 3.14
C LEU A 159 2.32 -16.12 1.83
N TYR A 160 1.02 -16.13 1.60
CA TYR A 160 0.40 -16.68 0.40
C TYR A 160 -0.54 -15.66 -0.23
N PRO A 161 -0.39 -15.39 -1.54
CA PRO A 161 -1.32 -14.51 -2.25
C PRO A 161 -2.63 -15.24 -2.49
N PHE A 162 -3.74 -14.63 -2.06
CA PHE A 162 -5.09 -15.13 -2.32
C PHE A 162 -5.84 -14.28 -3.36
N GLU A 163 -5.41 -13.04 -3.57
CA GLU A 163 -5.94 -12.19 -4.62
C GLU A 163 -4.83 -11.30 -5.20
N ILE A 164 -4.82 -11.16 -6.52
CA ILE A 164 -3.91 -10.30 -7.27
C ILE A 164 -4.71 -9.55 -8.31
N GLN A 165 -4.58 -8.24 -8.31
CA GLN A 165 -5.12 -7.38 -9.34
C GLN A 165 -3.99 -6.75 -10.14
N SER A 166 -3.97 -7.02 -11.45
CA SER A 166 -3.08 -6.39 -12.41
C SER A 166 -3.76 -5.15 -12.98
N VAL A 167 -3.20 -3.98 -12.73
CA VAL A 167 -3.70 -2.71 -13.27
C VAL A 167 -2.87 -2.34 -14.48
N LEU A 168 -3.53 -2.19 -15.62
CA LEU A 168 -2.92 -1.82 -16.90
C LEU A 168 -3.17 -0.33 -17.20
N GLN A 169 -2.19 0.30 -17.84
CA GLN A 169 -2.36 1.59 -18.53
C GLN A 169 -2.87 1.37 -19.96
N ARG A 170 -2.93 2.43 -20.73
CA ARG A 170 -3.22 2.35 -22.17
C ARG A 170 -2.25 1.40 -22.88
N ASN A 171 -2.73 0.76 -23.95
CA ASN A 171 -1.97 -0.20 -24.76
C ASN A 171 -1.48 -1.42 -23.95
N ASP A 172 -2.28 -1.89 -22.98
CA ASP A 172 -2.03 -3.07 -22.15
C ASP A 172 -0.69 -3.03 -21.40
N LYS A 173 -0.10 -1.84 -21.26
CA LYS A 173 1.13 -1.67 -20.49
C LYS A 173 0.85 -1.90 -19.01
N GLN A 174 1.45 -2.93 -18.44
CA GLN A 174 1.33 -3.21 -17.01
C GLN A 174 1.87 -2.03 -16.19
N PHE A 175 1.03 -1.55 -15.28
CA PHE A 175 1.32 -0.37 -14.48
C PHE A 175 1.60 -0.74 -13.03
N ARG A 176 0.64 -1.43 -12.39
CA ARG A 176 0.73 -1.81 -10.97
C ARG A 176 0.16 -3.21 -10.74
N ILE A 177 0.63 -3.81 -9.67
CA ILE A 177 0.05 -5.00 -9.05
C ILE A 177 -0.44 -4.61 -7.67
N ILE A 178 -1.70 -4.90 -7.38
CA ILE A 178 -2.27 -4.88 -6.03
C ILE A 178 -2.34 -6.33 -5.58
N ALA A 179 -1.55 -6.67 -4.56
CA ALA A 179 -1.49 -8.02 -4.03
C ALA A 179 -2.07 -8.08 -2.62
N ARG A 180 -2.93 -9.07 -2.38
CA ARG A 180 -3.51 -9.41 -1.08
C ARG A 180 -2.93 -10.72 -0.59
N LEU A 181 -2.34 -10.70 0.59
CA LEU A 181 -1.58 -11.81 1.15
C LEU A 181 -2.09 -12.15 2.54
N SER A 182 -1.98 -13.43 2.92
CA SER A 182 -2.28 -13.91 4.28
C SER A 182 -1.38 -15.09 4.64
N PHE A 183 -1.40 -15.51 5.90
CA PHE A 183 -0.73 -16.74 6.34
C PHE A 183 -1.50 -18.01 5.95
N GLN A 184 -2.74 -17.88 5.53
CA GLN A 184 -3.58 -19.01 5.13
C GLN A 184 -3.32 -19.36 3.66
N THR A 185 -3.07 -20.64 3.39
CA THR A 185 -3.05 -21.15 2.02
C THR A 185 -4.46 -21.19 1.47
N SER A 186 -4.69 -20.61 0.31
CA SER A 186 -5.95 -20.75 -0.43
C SER A 186 -5.76 -21.77 -1.55
N SER A 187 -6.74 -22.66 -1.74
CA SER A 187 -6.79 -23.56 -2.88
C SER A 187 -7.09 -22.82 -4.19
N THR A 188 -7.67 -21.63 -4.10
CA THR A 188 -7.99 -20.77 -5.24
C THR A 188 -7.35 -19.42 -5.04
N ARG A 189 -6.58 -18.98 -6.05
CA ARG A 189 -6.01 -17.66 -6.14
C ARG A 189 -6.85 -16.85 -7.12
N ASN A 190 -7.47 -15.77 -6.66
CA ASN A 190 -8.17 -14.86 -7.57
C ASN A 190 -7.16 -13.99 -8.30
N PHE A 191 -7.23 -13.97 -9.64
CA PHE A 191 -6.40 -13.09 -10.48
C PHE A 191 -7.30 -12.29 -11.39
N GLU A 192 -7.24 -10.97 -11.28
CA GLU A 192 -8.02 -10.03 -12.07
C GLU A 192 -7.12 -9.07 -12.83
N THR A 193 -7.56 -8.64 -14.01
CA THR A 193 -6.87 -7.61 -14.79
C THR A 193 -7.83 -6.48 -15.09
N HIS A 194 -7.39 -5.25 -14.83
CA HIS A 194 -8.21 -4.06 -14.98
C HIS A 194 -7.47 -3.00 -15.79
N GLN A 195 -8.17 -2.36 -16.72
CA GLN A 195 -7.67 -1.16 -17.41
C GLN A 195 -7.92 0.07 -16.54
N LEU A 196 -6.89 0.91 -16.37
CA LEU A 196 -7.01 2.17 -15.65
C LEU A 196 -7.68 3.25 -16.49
N TYR A 197 -7.34 3.32 -17.78
CA TYR A 197 -7.84 4.33 -18.71
C TYR A 197 -8.57 3.67 -19.88
N ARG A 198 -9.54 4.38 -20.44
CA ARG A 198 -10.16 4.05 -21.74
C ARG A 198 -9.20 4.39 -22.87
N GLU A 199 -9.37 3.79 -24.04
CA GLU A 199 -8.55 4.08 -25.22
C GLU A 199 -8.73 5.54 -25.68
N GLU A 200 -9.96 6.02 -25.70
CA GLU A 200 -10.31 7.41 -26.08
C GLU A 200 -9.93 8.45 -25.02
N GLY A 201 -9.53 8.05 -23.84
CA GLY A 201 -9.14 8.91 -22.72
C GLY A 201 -10.08 8.83 -21.53
N GLY A 202 -9.65 9.44 -20.40
CA GLY A 202 -10.36 9.36 -19.12
C GLY A 202 -10.24 8.01 -18.41
N LEU A 203 -10.75 7.93 -17.20
CA LEU A 203 -10.74 6.71 -16.40
C LEU A 203 -11.70 5.66 -16.97
N SER A 204 -11.35 4.38 -16.86
CA SER A 204 -12.21 3.27 -17.19
C SER A 204 -13.42 3.19 -16.24
N ASP A 205 -14.45 2.46 -16.60
CA ASP A 205 -15.65 2.29 -15.77
C ASP A 205 -15.33 1.57 -14.46
N TRP A 206 -14.37 0.63 -14.49
CA TRP A 206 -13.84 -0.01 -13.28
C TRP A 206 -13.19 1.03 -12.34
N ALA A 207 -12.28 1.85 -12.85
CA ALA A 207 -11.59 2.86 -12.05
C ALA A 207 -12.56 3.93 -11.51
N LYS A 208 -13.53 4.37 -12.33
CA LYS A 208 -14.58 5.30 -11.89
C LYS A 208 -15.43 4.72 -10.78
N LYS A 209 -15.88 3.47 -10.93
CA LYS A 209 -16.67 2.78 -9.91
C LYS A 209 -15.90 2.64 -8.60
N LEU A 210 -14.62 2.28 -8.68
CA LEU A 210 -13.76 2.10 -7.51
C LEU A 210 -13.51 3.39 -6.76
N LEU A 211 -13.28 4.49 -7.49
CA LEU A 211 -12.92 5.80 -6.93
C LEU A 211 -14.13 6.68 -6.56
N LYS A 212 -15.35 6.27 -6.89
CA LYS A 212 -16.56 7.09 -6.76
C LYS A 212 -16.74 7.73 -5.38
N GLU A 213 -16.46 6.98 -4.32
CA GLU A 213 -16.64 7.45 -2.93
C GLU A 213 -15.53 8.40 -2.45
N PHE A 214 -14.46 8.58 -3.24
CA PHE A 214 -13.26 9.34 -2.87
C PHE A 214 -13.03 10.59 -3.72
N TYR A 215 -13.75 10.74 -4.81
CA TYR A 215 -13.62 11.88 -5.70
C TYR A 215 -14.90 12.70 -5.71
N LEU A 216 -14.75 14.01 -5.70
CA LEU A 216 -15.85 14.94 -5.91
C LEU A 216 -16.36 14.80 -7.36
N ASP A 217 -17.66 14.93 -7.56
CA ASP A 217 -18.54 14.67 -8.72
C ASP A 217 -18.08 14.93 -10.18
N LYS A 218 -16.80 14.76 -10.55
CA LYS A 218 -16.30 14.97 -11.93
C LYS A 218 -15.27 13.92 -12.36
N LEU A 219 -15.60 12.64 -12.19
CA LEU A 219 -14.82 11.56 -12.82
C LEU A 219 -15.26 11.31 -14.28
#